data_603bf3f856f72e34cae157b57552f93b
#
_entry.id   603bf3f856f72e34cae157b57552f93b
#
_cell.length_a   1.000
_cell.length_b   1.000
_cell.length_c   1.000
_cell.angle_alpha   90.00
_cell.angle_beta   90.00
_cell.angle_gamma   90.00
#
_symmetry.space_group_name_H-M   'P 1'
#
loop_
_entity.id
_entity.type
_entity.pdbx_description
1 polymer ?
#
loop_
_entity_poly.entity_id
_entity_poly.type
_entity_poly.pdbx_seq_one_letter_code
_entity_poly.pdbx_strand_id
1 'polypeptide(L)'
;FENVEGIGVGCIVENTGHPLGVLVGDGVLGHTLDGIGRPTDGGVIEGGCEYPVEADPPDPMSRKIISEVLPLGVKAVDGLITVGKGQRIGIFAGSGVGKSTLLGMFARNTKADINVIALIGERGREVREFVERDLGEEGMKRSIVVVATSDKPALIRKKAAMTATSIAEYFRDQGKDVLLMMDSLTRFSMAQREIGLASGEPPVTRGYPPSVYSEMPKLLERAGTSDKGSITGLYTVLVDGDDFNEPITDTARSILDGHIMLSRKLGHKNHYPAIDILQSISRVMSSIATPEHKELAGRLKNVLATYNEAEDLINIGAYKSGSNRNIDYAIQKIDAVNDFLMQKTDEKFQFEQEIDLLRALFND
;
A
#
# COMPACT_ATOMS: atom_id res chain seq x y z
N PHE A 1 -27.42 4.35 -3.20
CA PHE A 1 -25.98 4.49 -3.19
C PHE A 1 -25.50 5.74 -3.95
N GLU A 2 -26.09 6.10 -5.09
CA GLU A 2 -25.57 7.16 -5.95
C GLU A 2 -26.30 8.49 -5.71
N ASN A 3 -27.33 8.78 -6.48
CA ASN A 3 -28.05 10.02 -6.36
C ASN A 3 -29.47 9.74 -5.82
N VAL A 4 -29.91 10.50 -4.84
CA VAL A 4 -31.27 10.45 -4.31
C VAL A 4 -32.20 11.50 -4.96
N GLU A 5 -31.70 12.25 -5.93
CA GLU A 5 -32.51 13.19 -6.72
C GLU A 5 -33.61 12.42 -7.44
N GLY A 6 -34.84 12.89 -7.28
CA GLY A 6 -36.00 12.26 -7.85
C GLY A 6 -36.65 11.16 -6.99
N ILE A 7 -36.05 10.77 -5.87
CA ILE A 7 -36.70 9.88 -4.90
C ILE A 7 -37.62 10.71 -4.00
N GLY A 8 -38.90 10.41 -4.02
CA GLY A 8 -39.90 11.11 -3.23
C GLY A 8 -41.11 10.25 -2.87
N VAL A 9 -42.11 10.89 -2.32
CA VAL A 9 -43.37 10.22 -1.98
C VAL A 9 -44.00 9.61 -3.23
N GLY A 10 -44.30 8.32 -3.21
CA GLY A 10 -44.82 7.58 -4.34
C GLY A 10 -43.80 6.72 -5.09
N CYS A 11 -42.52 6.81 -4.78
CA CYS A 11 -41.53 5.87 -5.30
C CYS A 11 -41.74 4.48 -4.70
N ILE A 12 -41.63 3.45 -5.55
CA ILE A 12 -41.68 2.04 -5.11
C ILE A 12 -40.28 1.61 -4.73
N VAL A 13 -40.15 0.99 -3.57
CA VAL A 13 -38.88 0.37 -3.11
C VAL A 13 -39.07 -1.15 -3.19
N GLU A 14 -38.24 -1.81 -3.99
CA GLU A 14 -38.25 -3.25 -4.17
C GLU A 14 -36.99 -3.87 -3.56
N ASN A 15 -37.18 -4.92 -2.77
CA ASN A 15 -36.05 -5.65 -2.19
C ASN A 15 -35.46 -6.58 -3.26
N THR A 16 -34.14 -6.46 -3.51
CA THR A 16 -33.42 -7.30 -4.47
C THR A 16 -33.27 -8.75 -4.02
N GLY A 17 -33.50 -9.04 -2.73
CA GLY A 17 -33.41 -10.39 -2.16
C GLY A 17 -32.00 -10.90 -1.88
N HIS A 18 -30.96 -10.13 -2.24
CA HIS A 18 -29.54 -10.46 -2.00
C HIS A 18 -28.72 -9.23 -1.58
N PRO A 19 -27.62 -9.41 -0.85
CA PRO A 19 -26.68 -8.32 -0.53
C PRO A 19 -25.98 -7.80 -1.78
N LEU A 20 -25.31 -6.63 -1.67
CA LEU A 20 -24.54 -6.08 -2.75
C LEU A 20 -23.42 -7.05 -3.14
N GLY A 21 -23.41 -7.47 -4.40
CA GLY A 21 -22.34 -8.25 -5.01
C GLY A 21 -21.56 -7.46 -6.04
N VAL A 22 -20.40 -7.96 -6.42
CA VAL A 22 -19.58 -7.48 -7.53
C VAL A 22 -19.34 -8.62 -8.50
N LEU A 23 -19.43 -8.33 -9.80
CA LEU A 23 -19.10 -9.30 -10.84
C LEU A 23 -17.59 -9.49 -10.89
N VAL A 24 -17.12 -10.72 -10.75
CA VAL A 24 -15.71 -11.12 -10.73
C VAL A 24 -15.44 -12.24 -11.70
N GLY A 25 -14.22 -12.32 -12.22
CA GLY A 25 -13.76 -13.30 -13.20
C GLY A 25 -12.59 -12.74 -13.97
N ASP A 26 -12.00 -13.51 -14.89
CA ASP A 26 -10.89 -13.04 -15.71
C ASP A 26 -11.29 -11.85 -16.60
N GLY A 27 -12.57 -11.71 -16.93
CA GLY A 27 -13.11 -10.59 -17.71
C GLY A 27 -13.02 -9.23 -17.02
N VAL A 28 -12.70 -9.13 -15.73
CA VAL A 28 -12.49 -7.83 -15.04
C VAL A 28 -11.05 -7.31 -15.17
N LEU A 29 -10.11 -8.15 -15.65
CA LEU A 29 -8.72 -7.75 -15.85
C LEU A 29 -8.61 -6.66 -16.92
N GLY A 30 -7.79 -5.65 -16.64
CA GLY A 30 -7.60 -4.53 -17.55
C GLY A 30 -8.67 -3.44 -17.47
N HIS A 31 -9.71 -3.61 -16.65
CA HIS A 31 -10.80 -2.66 -16.50
C HIS A 31 -10.64 -1.68 -15.35
N THR A 32 -11.20 -0.50 -15.55
CA THR A 32 -11.46 0.48 -14.48
C THR A 32 -12.93 0.40 -14.09
N LEU A 33 -13.18 0.19 -12.79
CA LEU A 33 -14.51 0.00 -12.22
C LEU A 33 -14.87 1.15 -11.28
N ASP A 34 -16.17 1.42 -11.13
CA ASP A 34 -16.66 2.32 -10.08
C ASP A 34 -16.65 1.66 -8.69
N GLY A 35 -17.07 2.41 -7.65
CA GLY A 35 -17.06 1.94 -6.27
C GLY A 35 -17.97 0.75 -5.96
N ILE A 36 -18.84 0.35 -6.89
CA ILE A 36 -19.71 -0.81 -6.78
C ILE A 36 -19.45 -1.88 -7.86
N GLY A 37 -18.34 -1.73 -8.60
CA GLY A 37 -17.85 -2.75 -9.52
C GLY A 37 -18.36 -2.64 -10.96
N ARG A 38 -18.94 -1.52 -11.38
CA ARG A 38 -19.37 -1.30 -12.77
C ARG A 38 -18.23 -0.74 -13.59
N PRO A 39 -18.02 -1.22 -14.84
CA PRO A 39 -17.00 -0.67 -15.73
C PRO A 39 -17.22 0.82 -16.00
N THR A 40 -16.16 1.61 -15.96
CA THR A 40 -16.18 3.06 -16.24
C THR A 40 -15.38 3.41 -17.50
N ASP A 41 -14.70 2.46 -18.08
CA ASP A 41 -13.89 2.58 -19.31
C ASP A 41 -14.67 2.27 -20.60
N GLY A 42 -15.98 2.04 -20.50
CA GLY A 42 -16.84 1.67 -21.62
C GLY A 42 -16.78 0.20 -22.03
N GLY A 43 -15.98 -0.59 -21.30
CA GLY A 43 -15.90 -2.04 -21.51
C GLY A 43 -17.12 -2.78 -20.97
N VAL A 44 -17.26 -4.04 -21.40
CA VAL A 44 -18.27 -4.99 -20.91
C VAL A 44 -17.52 -6.16 -20.27
N ILE A 45 -17.85 -6.47 -19.03
CA ILE A 45 -17.29 -7.65 -18.35
C ILE A 45 -18.03 -8.87 -18.88
N GLU A 46 -17.32 -9.72 -19.61
CA GLU A 46 -17.86 -10.97 -20.14
C GLU A 46 -17.55 -12.13 -19.17
N GLY A 47 -18.56 -12.94 -18.90
CA GLY A 47 -18.43 -14.07 -17.99
C GLY A 47 -18.30 -13.64 -16.52
N GLY A 48 -17.97 -14.60 -15.66
CA GLY A 48 -17.76 -14.35 -14.24
C GLY A 48 -18.91 -14.80 -13.35
N CYS A 49 -18.75 -14.58 -12.07
CA CYS A 49 -19.76 -14.86 -11.03
C CYS A 49 -19.90 -13.63 -10.12
N GLU A 50 -21.01 -13.57 -9.42
CA GLU A 50 -21.21 -12.54 -8.41
C GLU A 50 -20.54 -12.95 -7.10
N TYR A 51 -19.74 -12.03 -6.54
CA TYR A 51 -19.02 -12.21 -5.28
C TYR A 51 -19.50 -11.18 -4.25
N PRO A 52 -19.70 -11.55 -2.98
CA PRO A 52 -20.25 -10.62 -2.00
C PRO A 52 -19.25 -9.49 -1.71
N VAL A 53 -19.73 -8.23 -1.71
CA VAL A 53 -18.91 -7.08 -1.35
C VAL A 53 -18.59 -7.06 0.15
N GLU A 54 -19.52 -7.53 0.98
CA GLU A 54 -19.32 -7.73 2.42
C GLU A 54 -19.08 -9.21 2.69
N ALA A 55 -17.92 -9.51 3.28
CA ALA A 55 -17.53 -10.87 3.66
C ALA A 55 -16.72 -10.83 4.95
N ASP A 56 -16.75 -11.92 5.68
CA ASP A 56 -15.89 -12.12 6.84
C ASP A 56 -14.46 -12.47 6.42
N PRO A 57 -13.45 -12.12 7.22
CA PRO A 57 -12.08 -12.53 6.96
C PRO A 57 -11.93 -14.07 7.06
N PRO A 58 -10.92 -14.66 6.40
CA PRO A 58 -10.59 -16.07 6.56
C PRO A 58 -10.33 -16.44 8.01
N ASP A 59 -10.74 -17.66 8.41
CA ASP A 59 -10.47 -18.18 9.75
C ASP A 59 -8.95 -18.13 10.05
N PRO A 60 -8.54 -17.64 11.23
CA PRO A 60 -7.11 -17.51 11.57
C PRO A 60 -6.33 -18.81 11.45
N MET A 61 -6.96 -19.95 11.76
CA MET A 61 -6.32 -21.27 11.71
C MET A 61 -6.21 -21.84 10.29
N SER A 62 -6.97 -21.32 9.34
CA SER A 62 -6.87 -21.69 7.92
C SER A 62 -5.77 -20.93 7.18
N ARG A 63 -5.21 -19.88 7.79
CA ARG A 63 -4.18 -19.05 7.17
C ARG A 63 -2.83 -19.77 7.15
N LYS A 64 -2.15 -19.75 6.00
CA LYS A 64 -0.76 -20.21 5.91
C LYS A 64 0.17 -19.21 6.59
N ILE A 65 1.24 -19.71 7.20
CA ILE A 65 2.31 -18.84 7.70
C ILE A 65 3.02 -18.19 6.52
N ILE A 66 3.32 -16.90 6.65
CA ILE A 66 4.07 -16.15 5.61
C ILE A 66 5.52 -16.68 5.63
N SER A 67 5.93 -17.31 4.53
CA SER A 67 7.25 -17.96 4.38
C SER A 67 7.96 -17.60 3.07
N GLU A 68 7.27 -16.93 2.14
CA GLU A 68 7.79 -16.59 0.82
C GLU A 68 7.86 -15.08 0.65
N VAL A 69 8.95 -14.61 0.02
CA VAL A 69 9.11 -13.21 -0.39
C VAL A 69 8.16 -12.89 -1.55
N LEU A 70 7.51 -11.74 -1.49
CA LEU A 70 6.88 -11.12 -2.64
C LEU A 70 7.75 -9.95 -3.12
N PRO A 71 8.55 -10.11 -4.17
CA PRO A 71 9.32 -9.00 -4.73
C PRO A 71 8.40 -7.91 -5.27
N LEU A 72 8.67 -6.67 -4.89
CA LEU A 72 7.96 -5.49 -5.36
C LEU A 72 8.77 -4.72 -6.42
N GLY A 73 10.03 -5.11 -6.67
CA GLY A 73 10.92 -4.55 -7.68
C GLY A 73 11.40 -3.14 -7.38
N VAL A 74 11.51 -2.81 -6.09
CA VAL A 74 12.10 -1.56 -5.58
C VAL A 74 13.21 -1.90 -4.60
N LYS A 75 14.47 -1.63 -4.98
CA LYS A 75 15.68 -2.01 -4.23
C LYS A 75 15.63 -1.68 -2.74
N ALA A 76 15.17 -0.47 -2.41
CA ALA A 76 15.06 -0.01 -1.03
C ALA A 76 14.04 -0.83 -0.21
N VAL A 77 12.97 -1.34 -0.85
CA VAL A 77 11.95 -2.16 -0.19
C VAL A 77 12.40 -3.62 -0.16
N ASP A 78 12.72 -4.19 -1.30
CA ASP A 78 13.04 -5.61 -1.41
C ASP A 78 14.32 -5.96 -0.63
N GLY A 79 15.30 -5.05 -0.62
CA GLY A 79 16.56 -5.22 0.11
C GLY A 79 16.47 -4.97 1.63
N LEU A 80 15.61 -4.06 2.10
CA LEU A 80 15.70 -3.55 3.48
C LEU A 80 14.41 -3.64 4.29
N ILE A 81 13.26 -3.79 3.60
CA ILE A 81 11.92 -3.87 4.18
C ILE A 81 11.17 -5.03 3.52
N THR A 82 11.86 -6.11 3.23
CA THR A 82 11.37 -7.24 2.43
C THR A 82 9.95 -7.66 2.81
N VAL A 83 9.08 -7.72 1.80
CA VAL A 83 7.65 -8.02 1.95
C VAL A 83 7.40 -9.49 1.67
N GLY A 84 6.55 -10.12 2.47
CA GLY A 84 6.12 -11.51 2.27
C GLY A 84 4.77 -11.61 1.58
N LYS A 85 4.53 -12.71 0.87
CA LYS A 85 3.23 -13.03 0.29
C LYS A 85 2.16 -13.13 1.36
N GLY A 86 1.11 -12.33 1.24
CA GLY A 86 0.04 -12.24 2.24
C GLY A 86 0.33 -11.29 3.41
N GLN A 87 1.41 -10.52 3.38
CA GLN A 87 1.70 -9.50 4.37
C GLN A 87 0.88 -8.23 4.12
N ARG A 88 0.52 -7.53 5.20
CA ARG A 88 -0.20 -6.25 5.17
C ARG A 88 0.75 -5.12 5.59
N ILE A 89 1.04 -4.21 4.67
CA ILE A 89 1.99 -3.11 4.88
C ILE A 89 1.31 -1.76 4.74
N GLY A 90 1.58 -0.85 5.67
CA GLY A 90 1.18 0.55 5.56
C GLY A 90 2.23 1.39 4.83
N ILE A 91 1.80 2.26 3.93
CA ILE A 91 2.65 3.27 3.29
C ILE A 91 2.22 4.62 3.86
N PHE A 92 3.03 5.17 4.75
CA PHE A 92 2.74 6.41 5.46
C PHE A 92 3.43 7.57 4.75
N ALA A 93 2.64 8.52 4.31
CA ALA A 93 3.13 9.60 3.46
C ALA A 93 2.40 10.92 3.72
N GLY A 94 3.16 12.01 3.76
CA GLY A 94 2.60 13.34 3.57
C GLY A 94 2.20 13.58 2.11
N SER A 95 1.63 14.74 1.81
CA SER A 95 1.29 15.12 0.44
C SER A 95 2.56 15.41 -0.38
N GLY A 96 2.59 14.96 -1.65
CA GLY A 96 3.62 15.35 -2.63
C GLY A 96 4.98 14.65 -2.50
N VAL A 97 5.09 13.54 -1.78
CA VAL A 97 6.37 12.81 -1.57
C VAL A 97 6.61 11.66 -2.55
N GLY A 98 5.84 11.57 -3.64
CA GLY A 98 6.01 10.51 -4.65
C GLY A 98 5.26 9.21 -4.37
N LYS A 99 4.23 9.23 -3.51
CA LYS A 99 3.41 8.07 -3.15
C LYS A 99 2.84 7.34 -4.36
N SER A 100 2.12 8.04 -5.25
CA SER A 100 1.45 7.43 -6.42
C SER A 100 2.47 6.84 -7.41
N THR A 101 3.59 7.51 -7.59
CA THR A 101 4.72 7.00 -8.41
C THR A 101 5.28 5.70 -7.85
N LEU A 102 5.46 5.61 -6.52
CA LEU A 102 5.93 4.39 -5.86
C LEU A 102 4.92 3.25 -6.02
N LEU A 103 3.60 3.52 -5.86
CA LEU A 103 2.55 2.52 -6.10
C LEU A 103 2.57 2.04 -7.55
N GLY A 104 2.78 2.94 -8.53
CA GLY A 104 2.94 2.58 -9.93
C GLY A 104 4.17 1.69 -10.17
N MET A 105 5.30 1.95 -9.52
CA MET A 105 6.48 1.10 -9.57
C MET A 105 6.17 -0.31 -9.03
N PHE A 106 5.51 -0.43 -7.88
CA PHE A 106 5.09 -1.71 -7.33
C PHE A 106 4.17 -2.46 -8.28
N ALA A 107 3.13 -1.80 -8.83
CA ALA A 107 2.19 -2.43 -9.75
C ALA A 107 2.86 -2.99 -11.01
N ARG A 108 3.83 -2.27 -11.58
CA ARG A 108 4.56 -2.70 -12.78
C ARG A 108 5.59 -3.78 -12.51
N ASN A 109 6.24 -3.74 -11.35
CA ASN A 109 7.45 -4.54 -11.08
C ASN A 109 7.20 -5.78 -10.22
N THR A 110 6.11 -5.81 -9.46
CA THR A 110 5.80 -6.92 -8.54
C THR A 110 5.73 -8.28 -9.25
N LYS A 111 6.05 -9.32 -8.52
CA LYS A 111 5.89 -10.73 -8.92
C LYS A 111 4.52 -11.32 -8.54
N ALA A 112 3.59 -10.52 -8.03
CA ALA A 112 2.20 -10.94 -7.85
C ALA A 112 1.56 -11.31 -9.20
N ASP A 113 0.64 -12.27 -9.20
CA ASP A 113 -0.08 -12.68 -10.41
C ASP A 113 -1.00 -11.56 -10.91
N ILE A 114 -1.69 -10.90 -9.99
CA ILE A 114 -2.73 -9.90 -10.26
C ILE A 114 -2.59 -8.73 -9.30
N ASN A 115 -2.83 -7.53 -9.80
CA ASN A 115 -2.96 -6.33 -8.98
C ASN A 115 -4.42 -5.90 -8.90
N VAL A 116 -4.89 -5.60 -7.71
CA VAL A 116 -6.16 -4.91 -7.47
C VAL A 116 -5.85 -3.57 -6.82
N ILE A 117 -6.29 -2.49 -7.45
CA ILE A 117 -5.93 -1.14 -7.03
C ILE A 117 -7.20 -0.36 -6.71
N ALA A 118 -7.34 0.06 -5.45
CA ALA A 118 -8.46 0.86 -4.99
C ALA A 118 -8.02 2.32 -4.82
N LEU A 119 -8.56 3.21 -5.67
CA LEU A 119 -8.35 4.66 -5.59
C LEU A 119 -9.57 5.31 -4.93
N ILE A 120 -9.44 5.60 -3.62
CA ILE A 120 -10.56 6.02 -2.78
C ILE A 120 -10.38 7.48 -2.35
N GLY A 121 -11.32 8.33 -2.71
CA GLY A 121 -11.33 9.73 -2.35
C GLY A 121 -10.23 10.55 -3.02
N GLU A 122 -9.60 10.03 -4.06
CA GLU A 122 -8.61 10.73 -4.86
C GLU A 122 -9.28 11.68 -5.89
N ARG A 123 -8.54 12.64 -6.40
CA ARG A 123 -9.05 13.57 -7.40
C ARG A 123 -9.13 12.90 -8.76
N GLY A 124 -10.16 13.17 -9.56
CA GLY A 124 -10.34 12.58 -10.89
C GLY A 124 -9.12 12.74 -11.81
N ARG A 125 -8.42 13.90 -11.72
CA ARG A 125 -7.17 14.11 -12.47
C ARG A 125 -6.06 13.15 -12.05
N GLU A 126 -5.89 12.94 -10.75
CA GLU A 126 -4.84 12.05 -10.20
C GLU A 126 -5.11 10.58 -10.55
N VAL A 127 -6.39 10.18 -10.60
CA VAL A 127 -6.80 8.84 -11.05
C VAL A 127 -6.36 8.60 -12.49
N ARG A 128 -6.65 9.55 -13.39
CA ARG A 128 -6.29 9.42 -14.80
C ARG A 128 -4.76 9.39 -15.00
N GLU A 129 -4.04 10.29 -14.32
CA GLU A 129 -2.58 10.32 -14.36
C GLU A 129 -1.97 9.00 -13.87
N PHE A 130 -2.52 8.42 -12.81
CA PHE A 130 -2.06 7.14 -12.28
C PHE A 130 -2.26 6.00 -13.28
N VAL A 131 -3.46 5.89 -13.86
CA VAL A 131 -3.79 4.82 -14.81
C VAL A 131 -2.96 4.94 -16.10
N GLU A 132 -2.89 6.13 -16.68
CA GLU A 132 -2.23 6.33 -17.98
C GLU A 132 -0.70 6.39 -17.88
N ARG A 133 -0.16 7.04 -16.85
CA ARG A 133 1.28 7.31 -16.72
C ARG A 133 1.98 6.37 -15.75
N ASP A 134 1.45 6.24 -14.52
CA ASP A 134 2.15 5.52 -13.46
C ASP A 134 1.94 4.00 -13.59
N LEU A 135 0.76 3.54 -13.98
CA LEU A 135 0.46 2.14 -14.25
C LEU A 135 0.79 1.75 -15.71
N GLY A 136 0.32 2.54 -16.67
CA GLY A 136 0.52 2.34 -18.11
C GLY A 136 -0.14 1.08 -18.64
N GLU A 137 -0.04 0.85 -19.96
CA GLU A 137 -0.70 -0.29 -20.64
C GLU A 137 -0.22 -1.65 -20.11
N GLU A 138 1.08 -1.81 -19.87
CA GLU A 138 1.63 -3.07 -19.38
C GLU A 138 1.16 -3.39 -17.95
N GLY A 139 1.12 -2.38 -17.08
CA GLY A 139 0.60 -2.54 -15.73
C GLY A 139 -0.89 -2.85 -15.72
N MET A 140 -1.67 -2.21 -16.62
CA MET A 140 -3.13 -2.43 -16.73
C MET A 140 -3.49 -3.86 -17.12
N LYS A 141 -2.73 -4.53 -17.99
CA LYS A 141 -3.03 -5.91 -18.44
C LYS A 141 -3.23 -6.92 -17.33
N ARG A 142 -2.61 -6.73 -16.19
CA ARG A 142 -2.72 -7.59 -15.00
C ARG A 142 -3.31 -6.88 -13.78
N SER A 143 -4.00 -5.78 -14.01
CA SER A 143 -4.55 -4.96 -12.94
C SER A 143 -6.05 -4.76 -13.13
N ILE A 144 -6.73 -4.57 -11.99
CA ILE A 144 -8.10 -4.08 -11.91
C ILE A 144 -8.05 -2.80 -11.08
N VAL A 145 -8.65 -1.71 -11.56
CA VAL A 145 -8.66 -0.44 -10.84
C VAL A 145 -10.09 -0.11 -10.41
N VAL A 146 -10.33 -0.03 -9.10
CA VAL A 146 -11.62 0.39 -8.52
C VAL A 146 -11.51 1.84 -8.08
N VAL A 147 -12.39 2.70 -8.57
CA VAL A 147 -12.33 4.15 -8.39
C VAL A 147 -13.56 4.69 -7.70
N ALA A 148 -13.36 5.44 -6.62
CA ALA A 148 -14.36 6.29 -6.02
C ALA A 148 -13.73 7.65 -5.68
N THR A 149 -13.89 8.63 -6.55
CA THR A 149 -13.30 9.96 -6.41
C THR A 149 -13.87 10.74 -5.22
N SER A 150 -13.21 11.84 -4.84
CA SER A 150 -13.56 12.64 -3.65
C SER A 150 -14.95 13.28 -3.70
N ASP A 151 -15.53 13.45 -4.89
CA ASP A 151 -16.89 13.95 -5.11
C ASP A 151 -17.99 12.91 -4.90
N LYS A 152 -17.62 11.61 -4.82
CA LYS A 152 -18.61 10.53 -4.60
C LYS A 152 -19.11 10.49 -3.16
N PRO A 153 -20.38 10.07 -2.94
CA PRO A 153 -20.94 9.89 -1.60
C PRO A 153 -20.06 9.00 -0.71
N ALA A 154 -20.09 9.26 0.60
CA ALA A 154 -19.28 8.51 1.58
C ALA A 154 -19.51 7.01 1.49
N LEU A 155 -20.76 6.57 1.29
CA LEU A 155 -21.09 5.16 1.18
C LEU A 155 -20.42 4.50 -0.04
N ILE A 156 -20.35 5.19 -1.18
CA ILE A 156 -19.65 4.69 -2.39
C ILE A 156 -18.15 4.61 -2.13
N ARG A 157 -17.55 5.62 -1.48
CA ARG A 157 -16.12 5.60 -1.10
C ARG A 157 -15.79 4.45 -0.15
N LYS A 158 -16.66 4.18 0.84
CA LYS A 158 -16.54 3.00 1.71
C LYS A 158 -16.66 1.69 0.92
N LYS A 159 -17.69 1.57 0.08
CA LYS A 159 -17.94 0.35 -0.70
C LYS A 159 -16.83 0.07 -1.70
N ALA A 160 -16.19 1.08 -2.29
CA ALA A 160 -15.05 0.90 -3.21
C ALA A 160 -13.91 0.11 -2.57
N ALA A 161 -13.59 0.37 -1.29
CA ALA A 161 -12.59 -0.40 -0.56
C ALA A 161 -12.99 -1.87 -0.41
N MET A 162 -14.26 -2.11 -0.10
CA MET A 162 -14.80 -3.47 0.07
C MET A 162 -14.90 -4.20 -1.27
N THR A 163 -15.33 -3.51 -2.33
CA THR A 163 -15.42 -4.05 -3.71
C THR A 163 -14.03 -4.50 -4.20
N ALA A 164 -13.02 -3.66 -4.06
CA ALA A 164 -11.64 -4.02 -4.42
C ALA A 164 -11.14 -5.22 -3.60
N THR A 165 -11.45 -5.26 -2.31
CA THR A 165 -11.07 -6.39 -1.46
C THR A 165 -11.78 -7.68 -1.90
N SER A 166 -13.07 -7.63 -2.25
CA SER A 166 -13.82 -8.79 -2.76
C SER A 166 -13.26 -9.31 -4.09
N ILE A 167 -12.88 -8.42 -4.99
CA ILE A 167 -12.21 -8.80 -6.25
C ILE A 167 -10.89 -9.53 -5.94
N ALA A 168 -10.10 -9.00 -5.00
CA ALA A 168 -8.85 -9.65 -4.57
C ALA A 168 -9.10 -11.02 -3.92
N GLU A 169 -10.16 -11.15 -3.12
CA GLU A 169 -10.56 -12.42 -2.50
C GLU A 169 -10.94 -13.47 -3.52
N TYR A 170 -11.66 -13.09 -4.57
CA TYR A 170 -11.98 -14.02 -5.65
C TYR A 170 -10.73 -14.63 -6.25
N PHE A 171 -9.75 -13.82 -6.64
CA PHE A 171 -8.50 -14.32 -7.24
C PHE A 171 -7.64 -15.10 -6.25
N ARG A 172 -7.58 -14.70 -4.98
CA ARG A 172 -6.97 -15.49 -3.90
C ARG A 172 -7.60 -16.88 -3.83
N ASP A 173 -8.91 -16.97 -3.90
CA ASP A 173 -9.66 -18.22 -3.81
C ASP A 173 -9.49 -19.10 -5.06
N GLN A 174 -9.00 -18.53 -6.16
CA GLN A 174 -8.51 -19.26 -7.34
C GLN A 174 -7.03 -19.68 -7.21
N GLY A 175 -6.41 -19.49 -6.04
CA GLY A 175 -5.02 -19.89 -5.79
C GLY A 175 -3.97 -18.88 -6.28
N LYS A 176 -4.36 -17.64 -6.57
CA LYS A 176 -3.46 -16.59 -7.03
C LYS A 176 -2.79 -15.84 -5.89
N ASP A 177 -1.61 -15.31 -6.14
CA ASP A 177 -0.96 -14.31 -5.31
C ASP A 177 -1.36 -12.91 -5.80
N VAL A 178 -2.20 -12.24 -5.02
CA VAL A 178 -2.78 -10.94 -5.37
C VAL A 178 -2.06 -9.82 -4.61
N LEU A 179 -1.71 -8.73 -5.31
CA LEU A 179 -1.29 -7.48 -4.69
C LEU A 179 -2.49 -6.53 -4.65
N LEU A 180 -3.02 -6.29 -3.45
CA LEU A 180 -4.06 -5.30 -3.20
C LEU A 180 -3.42 -3.98 -2.77
N MET A 181 -3.57 -2.93 -3.56
CA MET A 181 -3.12 -1.58 -3.22
C MET A 181 -4.34 -0.69 -2.98
N MET A 182 -4.39 -0.06 -1.80
CA MET A 182 -5.51 0.81 -1.42
C MET A 182 -5.03 2.23 -1.13
N ASP A 183 -5.38 3.16 -1.97
CA ASP A 183 -5.07 4.58 -1.84
C ASP A 183 -6.37 5.39 -1.69
N SER A 184 -6.78 5.75 -0.47
CA SER A 184 -6.09 5.56 0.80
C SER A 184 -7.02 5.03 1.91
N LEU A 185 -6.43 4.36 2.87
CA LEU A 185 -7.12 3.93 4.09
C LEU A 185 -7.64 5.13 4.90
N THR A 186 -6.93 6.26 4.86
CA THR A 186 -7.38 7.52 5.48
C THR A 186 -8.69 7.99 4.86
N ARG A 187 -8.86 7.89 3.53
CA ARG A 187 -10.10 8.29 2.86
C ARG A 187 -11.25 7.32 3.13
N PHE A 188 -10.97 6.03 3.26
CA PHE A 188 -11.93 5.04 3.77
C PHE A 188 -12.41 5.42 5.18
N SER A 189 -11.49 5.75 6.08
CA SER A 189 -11.79 6.16 7.45
C SER A 189 -12.60 7.46 7.50
N MET A 190 -12.30 8.44 6.64
CA MET A 190 -13.09 9.66 6.49
C MET A 190 -14.51 9.38 5.99
N ALA A 191 -14.67 8.47 5.04
CA ALA A 191 -15.99 8.05 4.56
C ALA A 191 -16.80 7.38 5.67
N GLN A 192 -16.18 6.47 6.45
CA GLN A 192 -16.84 5.85 7.59
C GLN A 192 -17.18 6.87 8.69
N ARG A 193 -16.30 7.86 8.94
CA ARG A 193 -16.60 8.96 9.86
C ARG A 193 -17.86 9.72 9.44
N GLU A 194 -17.97 10.08 8.17
CA GLU A 194 -19.11 10.80 7.61
C GLU A 194 -20.41 9.98 7.78
N ILE A 195 -20.37 8.67 7.52
CA ILE A 195 -21.48 7.74 7.69
C ILE A 195 -21.88 7.63 9.17
N GLY A 196 -20.92 7.41 10.07
CA GLY A 196 -21.18 7.24 11.50
C GLY A 196 -21.79 8.51 12.12
N LEU A 197 -21.22 9.70 11.82
CA LEU A 197 -21.77 10.96 12.28
C LEU A 197 -23.20 11.20 11.75
N ALA A 198 -23.46 10.90 10.48
CA ALA A 198 -24.80 11.01 9.89
C ALA A 198 -25.80 10.02 10.52
N SER A 199 -25.32 8.90 11.01
CA SER A 199 -26.13 7.90 11.75
C SER A 199 -26.30 8.24 13.24
N GLY A 200 -25.78 9.36 13.72
CA GLY A 200 -25.91 9.82 15.10
C GLY A 200 -24.87 9.27 16.07
N GLU A 201 -23.79 8.64 15.60
CA GLU A 201 -22.71 8.24 16.48
C GLU A 201 -21.99 9.48 17.06
N PRO A 202 -21.63 9.47 18.35
CA PRO A 202 -20.87 10.57 18.94
C PRO A 202 -19.44 10.59 18.41
N PRO A 203 -18.87 11.77 18.07
CA PRO A 203 -17.45 11.88 17.76
C PRO A 203 -16.61 11.66 19.01
N VAL A 204 -15.50 10.93 18.85
CA VAL A 204 -14.52 10.71 19.92
C VAL A 204 -13.16 11.34 19.53
N THR A 205 -12.10 10.61 19.42
CA THR A 205 -10.76 11.16 19.16
C THR A 205 -10.68 11.86 17.79
N ARG A 206 -10.30 13.14 17.78
CA ARG A 206 -10.22 13.98 16.55
C ARG A 206 -11.47 13.94 15.67
N GLY A 207 -12.64 13.73 16.28
CA GLY A 207 -13.92 13.72 15.59
C GLY A 207 -14.24 12.43 14.84
N TYR A 208 -13.48 11.36 15.00
CA TYR A 208 -13.81 10.04 14.46
C TYR A 208 -14.77 9.30 15.41
N PRO A 209 -15.90 8.76 14.90
CA PRO A 209 -16.81 7.94 15.70
C PRO A 209 -16.24 6.53 15.95
N PRO A 210 -16.75 5.80 16.97
CA PRO A 210 -16.28 4.46 17.30
C PRO A 210 -16.31 3.44 16.15
N SER A 211 -17.27 3.57 15.24
CA SER A 211 -17.40 2.67 14.08
C SER A 211 -16.19 2.68 13.16
N VAL A 212 -15.42 3.78 13.07
CA VAL A 212 -14.20 3.82 12.27
C VAL A 212 -13.18 2.80 12.78
N TYR A 213 -13.02 2.71 14.10
CA TYR A 213 -12.07 1.80 14.75
C TYR A 213 -12.52 0.34 14.74
N SER A 214 -13.80 0.06 14.55
CA SER A 214 -14.32 -1.30 14.39
C SER A 214 -14.32 -1.78 12.93
N GLU A 215 -14.54 -0.89 11.97
CA GLU A 215 -14.62 -1.25 10.55
C GLU A 215 -13.23 -1.40 9.89
N MET A 216 -12.25 -0.61 10.33
CA MET A 216 -10.89 -0.69 9.77
C MET A 216 -10.25 -2.06 9.98
N PRO A 217 -10.23 -2.66 11.20
CA PRO A 217 -9.69 -4.01 11.38
C PRO A 217 -10.43 -5.05 10.54
N LYS A 218 -11.76 -4.99 10.43
CA LYS A 218 -12.54 -5.91 9.62
C LYS A 218 -12.10 -5.88 8.15
N LEU A 219 -11.91 -4.68 7.59
CA LEU A 219 -11.44 -4.54 6.21
C LEU A 219 -10.03 -5.11 6.04
N LEU A 220 -9.11 -4.76 6.93
CA LEU A 220 -7.70 -5.14 6.83
C LEU A 220 -7.48 -6.64 7.05
N GLU A 221 -8.30 -7.28 7.91
CA GLU A 221 -8.21 -8.72 8.16
C GLU A 221 -8.71 -9.58 6.99
N ARG A 222 -9.42 -9.02 6.02
CA ARG A 222 -9.82 -9.75 4.81
C ARG A 222 -8.63 -10.05 3.89
N ALA A 223 -7.57 -9.23 3.93
CA ALA A 223 -6.30 -9.53 3.27
C ALA A 223 -5.48 -10.57 4.06
N GLY A 224 -4.42 -11.05 3.46
CA GLY A 224 -3.53 -12.04 4.05
C GLY A 224 -3.51 -13.35 3.29
N THR A 225 -2.93 -14.36 3.92
CA THR A 225 -2.87 -15.72 3.38
C THR A 225 -4.19 -16.47 3.60
N SER A 226 -4.46 -17.44 2.74
CA SER A 226 -5.52 -18.46 2.91
C SER A 226 -4.95 -19.85 2.69
N ASP A 227 -5.80 -20.86 2.69
CA ASP A 227 -5.45 -22.24 2.31
C ASP A 227 -5.12 -22.39 0.81
N LYS A 228 -5.60 -21.45 -0.04
CA LYS A 228 -5.45 -21.48 -1.50
C LYS A 228 -4.36 -20.53 -2.00
N GLY A 229 -4.58 -19.24 -1.88
CA GLY A 229 -3.71 -18.18 -2.36
C GLY A 229 -3.43 -17.12 -1.30
N SER A 230 -2.93 -15.95 -1.73
CA SER A 230 -2.62 -14.86 -0.83
C SER A 230 -3.09 -13.49 -1.35
N ILE A 231 -3.39 -12.57 -0.42
CA ILE A 231 -3.57 -11.14 -0.71
C ILE A 231 -2.51 -10.38 0.09
N THR A 232 -1.50 -9.87 -0.59
CA THR A 232 -0.55 -8.92 0.00
C THR A 232 -1.16 -7.54 -0.09
N GLY A 233 -1.38 -6.89 1.06
CA GLY A 233 -2.06 -5.60 1.13
C GLY A 233 -1.06 -4.45 1.32
N LEU A 234 -1.08 -3.46 0.42
CA LEU A 234 -0.39 -2.19 0.57
C LEU A 234 -1.43 -1.09 0.80
N TYR A 235 -1.45 -0.55 2.01
CA TYR A 235 -2.45 0.44 2.42
C TYR A 235 -1.79 1.79 2.64
N THR A 236 -2.13 2.79 1.84
CA THR A 236 -1.61 4.13 2.06
C THR A 236 -2.35 4.83 3.19
N VAL A 237 -1.61 5.52 4.01
CA VAL A 237 -2.11 6.34 5.10
C VAL A 237 -1.54 7.75 4.94
N LEU A 238 -2.43 8.73 4.83
CA LEU A 238 -2.03 10.13 4.74
C LEU A 238 -1.68 10.65 6.14
N VAL A 239 -0.49 11.19 6.28
CA VAL A 239 0.01 11.75 7.53
C VAL A 239 0.08 13.26 7.40
N ASP A 240 -0.86 13.96 8.04
CA ASP A 240 -0.89 15.41 8.00
C ASP A 240 0.17 16.02 8.94
N GLY A 241 1.00 16.92 8.39
CA GLY A 241 2.02 17.61 9.16
C GLY A 241 3.11 16.70 9.76
N ASP A 242 3.29 15.50 9.21
CA ASP A 242 4.21 14.47 9.72
C ASP A 242 3.88 14.01 11.16
N ASP A 243 2.60 14.15 11.59
CA ASP A 243 2.09 13.70 12.90
C ASP A 243 1.73 12.21 12.85
N PHE A 244 2.70 11.36 13.14
CA PHE A 244 2.52 9.90 13.21
C PHE A 244 1.69 9.42 14.42
N ASN A 245 1.30 10.31 15.32
CA ASN A 245 0.43 10.02 16.48
C ASN A 245 -1.05 10.33 16.17
N GLU A 246 -1.38 10.64 14.94
CA GLU A 246 -2.77 10.78 14.51
C GLU A 246 -3.51 9.44 14.69
N PRO A 247 -4.78 9.44 15.20
CA PRO A 247 -5.48 8.23 15.58
C PRO A 247 -5.60 7.17 14.48
N ILE A 248 -5.84 7.58 13.24
CA ILE A 248 -5.94 6.65 12.10
C ILE A 248 -4.58 6.04 11.79
N THR A 249 -3.52 6.85 11.82
CA THR A 249 -2.14 6.44 11.62
C THR A 249 -1.71 5.42 12.68
N ASP A 250 -1.96 5.71 13.96
CA ASP A 250 -1.62 4.82 15.07
C ASP A 250 -2.42 3.50 15.02
N THR A 251 -3.73 3.59 14.75
CA THR A 251 -4.59 2.41 14.58
C THR A 251 -4.10 1.53 13.43
N ALA A 252 -3.82 2.11 12.27
CA ALA A 252 -3.31 1.35 11.12
C ALA A 252 -1.98 0.66 11.47
N ARG A 253 -1.03 1.36 12.11
CA ARG A 253 0.26 0.78 12.53
C ARG A 253 0.11 -0.38 13.51
N SER A 254 -0.89 -0.35 14.36
CA SER A 254 -1.14 -1.42 15.34
C SER A 254 -1.65 -2.71 14.70
N ILE A 255 -2.39 -2.61 13.59
CA ILE A 255 -3.02 -3.74 12.91
C ILE A 255 -2.11 -4.34 11.84
N LEU A 256 -1.35 -3.49 11.13
CA LEU A 256 -0.53 -3.89 9.99
C LEU A 256 0.77 -4.60 10.40
N ASP A 257 1.29 -5.44 9.50
CA ASP A 257 2.47 -6.28 9.71
C ASP A 257 3.80 -5.57 9.37
N GLY A 258 3.75 -4.26 9.21
CA GLY A 258 4.89 -3.40 8.92
C GLY A 258 4.48 -2.10 8.24
N HIS A 259 5.46 -1.23 8.01
CA HIS A 259 5.21 0.06 7.38
C HIS A 259 6.42 0.58 6.61
N ILE A 260 6.13 1.35 5.56
CA ILE A 260 7.07 2.13 4.76
C ILE A 260 6.76 3.60 5.01
N MET A 261 7.74 4.35 5.50
CA MET A 261 7.63 5.78 5.75
C MET A 261 8.21 6.57 4.57
N LEU A 262 7.44 7.48 3.98
CA LEU A 262 7.93 8.41 2.97
C LEU A 262 8.28 9.75 3.60
N SER A 263 9.49 10.23 3.35
CA SER A 263 10.06 11.42 3.97
C SER A 263 10.09 12.61 3.00
N ARG A 264 9.49 13.75 3.43
CA ARG A 264 9.63 15.02 2.69
C ARG A 264 11.07 15.50 2.65
N LYS A 265 11.85 15.26 3.73
CA LYS A 265 13.28 15.63 3.80
C LYS A 265 14.07 14.96 2.66
N LEU A 266 13.80 13.67 2.39
CA LEU A 266 14.41 12.96 1.26
C LEU A 266 13.91 13.48 -0.09
N GLY A 267 12.62 13.73 -0.22
CA GLY A 267 12.05 14.34 -1.44
C GLY A 267 12.65 15.70 -1.76
N HIS A 268 12.88 16.56 -0.77
CA HIS A 268 13.54 17.85 -0.95
C HIS A 268 15.01 17.72 -1.37
N LYS A 269 15.68 16.61 -1.02
CA LYS A 269 17.03 16.27 -1.49
C LYS A 269 17.02 15.59 -2.88
N ASN A 270 15.87 15.49 -3.54
CA ASN A 270 15.68 14.75 -4.81
C ASN A 270 16.08 13.27 -4.72
N HIS A 271 15.95 12.68 -3.54
CA HIS A 271 16.20 11.28 -3.27
C HIS A 271 14.89 10.49 -3.46
N TYR A 272 14.74 9.78 -4.57
CA TYR A 272 13.54 9.01 -4.91
C TYR A 272 13.89 7.54 -5.22
N PRO A 273 13.02 6.59 -4.75
CA PRO A 273 11.86 6.80 -3.90
C PRO A 273 12.25 7.39 -2.53
N ALA A 274 11.42 8.29 -2.01
CA ALA A 274 11.71 9.04 -0.78
C ALA A 274 11.45 8.21 0.49
N ILE A 275 11.93 6.97 0.54
CA ILE A 275 11.69 6.00 1.62
C ILE A 275 12.68 6.23 2.76
N ASP A 276 12.16 6.53 3.95
CA ASP A 276 12.96 6.56 5.17
C ASP A 276 13.17 5.14 5.70
N ILE A 277 14.33 4.58 5.42
CA ILE A 277 14.68 3.20 5.78
C ILE A 277 14.75 2.99 7.28
N LEU A 278 15.21 3.98 8.03
CA LEU A 278 15.38 3.86 9.48
C LEU A 278 14.05 3.91 10.24
N GLN A 279 13.04 4.59 9.66
CA GLN A 279 11.69 4.65 10.21
C GLN A 279 10.76 3.59 9.63
N SER A 280 11.22 2.76 8.70
CA SER A 280 10.44 1.71 8.06
C SER A 280 10.77 0.34 8.60
N ILE A 281 9.76 -0.54 8.64
CA ILE A 281 9.92 -1.90 9.15
C ILE A 281 9.01 -2.90 8.45
N SER A 282 9.52 -4.08 8.15
CA SER A 282 8.75 -5.30 7.87
C SER A 282 8.91 -6.27 9.03
N ARG A 283 7.80 -6.58 9.71
CA ARG A 283 7.82 -7.52 10.85
C ARG A 283 8.07 -8.96 10.40
N VAL A 284 7.88 -9.25 9.13
CA VAL A 284 8.02 -10.60 8.54
C VAL A 284 9.42 -10.83 7.96
N MET A 285 10.17 -9.78 7.63
CA MET A 285 11.49 -9.88 7.00
C MET A 285 12.43 -10.84 7.77
N SER A 286 12.39 -10.80 9.10
CA SER A 286 13.22 -11.67 9.94
C SER A 286 12.96 -13.16 9.72
N SER A 287 11.76 -13.54 9.27
CA SER A 287 11.34 -14.93 9.05
C SER A 287 11.55 -15.39 7.61
N ILE A 288 11.52 -14.47 6.62
CA ILE A 288 11.53 -14.81 5.19
C ILE A 288 12.86 -14.52 4.50
N ALA A 289 13.67 -13.59 5.02
CA ALA A 289 14.97 -13.25 4.45
C ALA A 289 16.06 -14.24 4.89
N THR A 290 17.03 -14.51 4.01
CA THR A 290 18.18 -15.35 4.34
C THR A 290 19.07 -14.71 5.40
N PRO A 291 19.89 -15.49 6.14
CA PRO A 291 20.82 -14.94 7.12
C PRO A 291 21.77 -13.88 6.51
N GLU A 292 22.31 -14.15 5.32
CA GLU A 292 23.17 -13.21 4.59
C GLU A 292 22.43 -11.90 4.27
N HIS A 293 21.22 -11.99 3.72
CA HIS A 293 20.40 -10.82 3.39
C HIS A 293 20.13 -9.96 4.63
N LYS A 294 19.79 -10.58 5.77
CA LYS A 294 19.58 -9.86 7.04
C LYS A 294 20.84 -9.15 7.52
N GLU A 295 21.99 -9.78 7.40
CA GLU A 295 23.29 -9.20 7.76
C GLU A 295 23.58 -7.96 6.90
N LEU A 296 23.47 -8.09 5.57
CA LEU A 296 23.72 -7.00 4.62
C LEU A 296 22.77 -5.82 4.87
N ALA A 297 21.47 -6.10 5.06
CA ALA A 297 20.48 -5.07 5.39
C ALA A 297 20.80 -4.38 6.74
N GLY A 298 21.27 -5.12 7.73
CA GLY A 298 21.72 -4.59 9.01
C GLY A 298 22.93 -3.67 8.87
N ARG A 299 23.93 -4.07 8.06
CA ARG A 299 25.13 -3.25 7.77
C ARG A 299 24.73 -1.94 7.11
N LEU A 300 23.85 -1.95 6.11
CA LEU A 300 23.39 -0.74 5.44
C LEU A 300 22.65 0.20 6.40
N LYS A 301 21.72 -0.33 7.20
CA LYS A 301 20.99 0.45 8.20
C LYS A 301 21.93 1.07 9.24
N ASN A 302 22.98 0.35 9.63
CA ASN A 302 24.00 0.86 10.55
C ASN A 302 24.79 2.03 9.94
N VAL A 303 25.19 1.94 8.66
CA VAL A 303 25.86 3.03 7.94
C VAL A 303 24.96 4.28 7.91
N LEU A 304 23.69 4.12 7.54
CA LEU A 304 22.72 5.24 7.53
C LEU A 304 22.55 5.87 8.91
N ALA A 305 22.35 5.06 9.94
CA ALA A 305 22.15 5.55 11.30
C ALA A 305 23.39 6.32 11.79
N THR A 306 24.57 5.73 11.63
CA THR A 306 25.84 6.36 12.05
C THR A 306 26.10 7.68 11.31
N TYR A 307 25.83 7.71 9.99
CA TYR A 307 25.97 8.93 9.22
C TYR A 307 24.99 10.02 9.65
N ASN A 308 23.70 9.67 9.84
CA ASN A 308 22.67 10.62 10.26
C ASN A 308 22.96 11.23 11.65
N GLU A 309 23.49 10.43 12.57
CA GLU A 309 23.91 10.92 13.91
C GLU A 309 25.07 11.91 13.83
N ALA A 310 25.94 11.75 12.83
CA ALA A 310 27.13 12.61 12.64
C ALA A 310 26.91 13.73 11.61
N GLU A 311 25.76 13.74 10.87
CA GLU A 311 25.52 14.65 9.71
C GLU A 311 25.76 16.12 10.07
N ASP A 312 25.27 16.57 11.22
CA ASP A 312 25.41 17.96 11.64
C ASP A 312 26.89 18.32 11.94
N LEU A 313 27.62 17.43 12.61
CA LEU A 313 29.04 17.62 12.91
C LEU A 313 29.90 17.65 11.64
N ILE A 314 29.55 16.82 10.66
CA ILE A 314 30.22 16.77 9.35
C ILE A 314 29.94 18.07 8.59
N ASN A 315 28.70 18.52 8.51
CA ASN A 315 28.28 19.69 7.75
C ASN A 315 28.87 21.00 8.27
N ILE A 316 29.03 21.14 9.59
CA ILE A 316 29.67 22.33 10.19
C ILE A 316 31.22 22.21 10.24
N GLY A 317 31.79 21.12 9.75
CA GLY A 317 33.23 20.89 9.74
C GLY A 317 33.86 20.62 11.11
N ALA A 318 33.03 20.24 12.11
CA ALA A 318 33.51 19.95 13.47
C ALA A 318 34.05 18.51 13.60
N TYR A 319 33.67 17.62 12.71
CA TYR A 319 34.18 16.24 12.68
C TYR A 319 35.58 16.18 12.08
N LYS A 320 36.48 15.47 12.78
CA LYS A 320 37.85 15.20 12.30
C LYS A 320 37.97 13.73 11.86
N SER A 321 38.37 13.50 10.62
CA SER A 321 38.64 12.14 10.12
C SER A 321 39.69 11.43 11.01
N GLY A 322 39.48 10.15 11.27
CA GLY A 322 40.29 9.33 12.18
C GLY A 322 39.89 9.38 13.65
N SER A 323 38.94 10.26 14.05
CA SER A 323 38.51 10.35 15.44
C SER A 323 37.51 9.24 15.84
N ASN A 324 36.75 8.71 14.87
CA ASN A 324 35.83 7.61 15.08
C ASN A 324 35.73 6.72 13.82
N ARG A 325 36.18 5.45 13.96
CA ARG A 325 36.22 4.50 12.84
C ARG A 325 34.85 4.22 12.21
N ASN A 326 33.78 4.21 13.00
CA ASN A 326 32.43 3.93 12.49
C ASN A 326 31.91 5.13 11.65
N ILE A 327 32.18 6.35 12.08
CA ILE A 327 31.81 7.56 11.34
C ILE A 327 32.63 7.67 10.06
N ASP A 328 33.96 7.41 10.11
CA ASP A 328 34.78 7.39 8.91
C ASP A 328 34.28 6.37 7.88
N TYR A 329 33.94 5.17 8.33
CA TYR A 329 33.35 4.13 7.48
C TYR A 329 32.00 4.55 6.89
N ALA A 330 31.13 5.18 7.71
CA ALA A 330 29.85 5.68 7.23
C ALA A 330 30.03 6.79 6.17
N ILE A 331 30.96 7.71 6.38
CA ILE A 331 31.31 8.77 5.39
C ILE A 331 31.79 8.13 4.08
N GLN A 332 32.62 7.11 4.15
CA GLN A 332 33.14 6.42 2.96
C GLN A 332 32.04 5.71 2.16
N LYS A 333 31.02 5.15 2.82
CA LYS A 333 29.99 4.31 2.18
C LYS A 333 28.69 5.05 1.83
N ILE A 334 28.45 6.24 2.39
CA ILE A 334 27.13 6.89 2.31
C ILE A 334 26.67 7.18 0.89
N ASP A 335 27.58 7.59 0.00
CA ASP A 335 27.22 7.90 -1.39
C ASP A 335 26.77 6.64 -2.12
N ALA A 336 27.48 5.53 -1.99
CA ALA A 336 27.11 4.24 -2.58
C ALA A 336 25.81 3.69 -1.98
N VAL A 337 25.56 3.91 -0.69
CA VAL A 337 24.31 3.55 -0.03
C VAL A 337 23.16 4.38 -0.61
N ASN A 338 23.32 5.68 -0.77
CA ASN A 338 22.29 6.53 -1.38
C ASN A 338 22.01 6.14 -2.84
N ASP A 339 23.02 5.82 -3.64
CA ASP A 339 22.86 5.32 -5.01
C ASP A 339 22.10 4.00 -5.07
N PHE A 340 22.31 3.10 -4.10
CA PHE A 340 21.53 1.87 -3.98
C PHE A 340 20.06 2.17 -3.65
N LEU A 341 19.79 3.10 -2.74
CA LEU A 341 18.45 3.45 -2.28
C LEU A 341 17.64 4.20 -3.35
N MET A 342 18.30 4.96 -4.20
CA MET A 342 17.65 5.66 -5.32
C MET A 342 17.39 4.71 -6.47
N GLN A 343 16.21 4.87 -7.11
CA GLN A 343 15.81 4.10 -8.28
C GLN A 343 14.89 4.94 -9.16
N LYS A 344 15.19 4.99 -10.46
CA LYS A 344 14.34 5.66 -11.42
C LYS A 344 13.05 4.85 -11.65
N THR A 345 11.99 5.54 -12.06
CA THR A 345 10.65 4.94 -12.24
C THR A 345 10.58 3.90 -13.36
N ASP A 346 11.49 3.96 -14.31
CA ASP A 346 11.61 3.05 -15.46
C ASP A 346 12.60 1.90 -15.23
N GLU A 347 13.39 1.96 -14.17
CA GLU A 347 14.32 0.88 -13.81
C GLU A 347 13.57 -0.32 -13.22
N LYS A 348 13.95 -1.50 -13.67
CA LYS A 348 13.40 -2.78 -13.21
C LYS A 348 14.52 -3.70 -12.77
N PHE A 349 14.40 -4.25 -11.59
CA PHE A 349 15.34 -5.20 -11.03
C PHE A 349 14.62 -6.51 -10.69
N GLN A 350 15.35 -7.64 -10.77
CA GLN A 350 14.91 -8.90 -10.18
C GLN A 350 15.43 -8.96 -8.74
N PHE A 351 14.73 -9.66 -7.88
CA PHE A 351 15.08 -9.76 -6.45
C PHE A 351 16.53 -10.18 -6.21
N GLU A 352 17.00 -11.18 -6.96
CA GLU A 352 18.37 -11.67 -6.87
C GLU A 352 19.41 -10.60 -7.24
N GLN A 353 19.12 -9.80 -8.28
CA GLN A 353 19.96 -8.68 -8.70
C GLN A 353 20.04 -7.59 -7.62
N GLU A 354 18.92 -7.31 -6.93
CA GLU A 354 18.87 -6.34 -5.85
C GLU A 354 19.73 -6.79 -4.66
N ILE A 355 19.68 -8.09 -4.33
CA ILE A 355 20.53 -8.66 -3.27
C ILE A 355 22.01 -8.66 -3.67
N ASP A 356 22.33 -8.94 -4.94
CA ASP A 356 23.71 -8.86 -5.44
C ASP A 356 24.25 -7.42 -5.39
N LEU A 357 23.43 -6.42 -5.75
CA LEU A 357 23.79 -5.01 -5.60
C LEU A 357 24.01 -4.63 -4.14
N LEU A 358 23.15 -5.10 -3.23
CA LEU A 358 23.31 -4.88 -1.79
C LEU A 358 24.60 -5.52 -1.27
N ARG A 359 24.94 -6.74 -1.74
CA ARG A 359 26.18 -7.44 -1.41
C ARG A 359 27.42 -6.67 -1.92
N ALA A 360 27.35 -6.12 -3.13
CA ALA A 360 28.44 -5.38 -3.74
C ALA A 360 28.83 -4.12 -2.96
N LEU A 361 27.91 -3.49 -2.22
CA LEU A 361 28.22 -2.34 -1.35
C LEU A 361 29.26 -2.66 -0.27
N PHE A 362 29.35 -3.92 0.13
CA PHE A 362 30.15 -4.37 1.28
C PHE A 362 31.24 -5.39 0.93
N ASN A 363 31.40 -5.68 -0.35
CA ASN A 363 32.56 -6.41 -0.85
C ASN A 363 33.69 -5.40 -1.03
N ASP A 364 34.58 -5.27 -0.04
CA ASP A 364 35.79 -4.46 -0.05
C ASP A 364 36.91 -5.23 -0.77
#